data_620bc10e75184048b2aa50ced9e5d970
#
_entry.id   620bc10e75184048b2aa50ced9e5d970
#
_cell.length_a   1.000
_cell.length_b   1.000
_cell.length_c   1.000
_cell.angle_alpha   90.00
_cell.angle_beta   90.00
_cell.angle_gamma   90.00
#
_symmetry.space_group_name_H-M   'P 1'
#
loop_
_entity.id
_entity.type
_entity.pdbx_description
1 polymer ?
#
loop_
_entity_poly.entity_id
_entity_poly.type
_entity_poly.pdbx_seq_one_letter_code
_entity_poly.pdbx_strand_id
1 'polypeptide(L)'
;MAALLEAMPDLTVDAESLPTIRQLFAALAAGPEPDGLDATEHTVDEAAGIVLRVLRRSETAASPRPCVYWIHGGGYVIGDRRMDDVRLAAWVRALDCVVASVEYRLSPEHPFPTPLDDCERGLRWVHAHADELGIDIARIGIAGLSAGGGLTAALAQRTKGDTSLPVIFQLLDSPMLDDRQVTPSSRADWLAVWSRDSNRFGWASYLGEHSGAETMPEHAVPARATDLTGLPPTLVLAGGADGFCDEDVEYATRLNRSGIPTELHVYPGAPHGFTMFPGSSLAEQADRDVIDWLRRQFER
;
A
#
# COMPACT_ATOMS: atom_id res chain seq x y z
N MET A 1 18.86 -11.81 2.25
CA MET A 1 17.56 -12.04 2.90
C MET A 1 17.67 -12.87 4.17
N ALA A 2 18.11 -14.17 4.15
CA ALA A 2 18.17 -15.02 5.36
C ALA A 2 18.89 -14.37 6.56
N ALA A 3 20.10 -13.83 6.36
CA ALA A 3 20.84 -13.15 7.44
C ALA A 3 20.15 -11.90 7.99
N LEU A 4 19.34 -11.22 7.19
CA LEU A 4 18.53 -10.08 7.64
C LEU A 4 17.37 -10.55 8.49
N LEU A 5 16.70 -11.62 8.10
CA LEU A 5 15.58 -12.20 8.87
C LEU A 5 16.03 -12.77 10.22
N GLU A 6 17.21 -13.44 10.25
CA GLU A 6 17.80 -13.95 11.50
C GLU A 6 18.15 -12.84 12.50
N ALA A 7 18.42 -11.62 12.01
CA ALA A 7 18.77 -10.48 12.85
C ALA A 7 17.53 -9.67 13.31
N MET A 8 16.35 -9.97 12.76
CA MET A 8 15.13 -9.25 13.16
C MET A 8 14.62 -9.76 14.52
N PRO A 9 14.17 -8.86 15.40
CA PRO A 9 13.44 -9.27 16.59
C PRO A 9 12.10 -9.92 16.20
N ASP A 10 11.57 -10.78 17.09
CA ASP A 10 10.18 -11.23 16.96
C ASP A 10 9.25 -10.02 17.15
N LEU A 11 8.60 -9.64 16.07
CA LEU A 11 7.67 -8.50 16.03
C LEU A 11 6.21 -8.99 15.92
N THR A 12 5.86 -10.03 16.63
CA THR A 12 4.44 -10.44 16.71
C THR A 12 3.60 -9.28 17.22
N VAL A 13 2.65 -8.85 16.40
CA VAL A 13 1.75 -7.72 16.69
C VAL A 13 0.47 -8.25 17.31
N ASP A 14 0.23 -7.81 18.53
CA ASP A 14 -0.99 -8.08 19.30
C ASP A 14 -1.36 -6.87 20.18
N ALA A 15 -2.39 -6.99 21.00
CA ALA A 15 -2.87 -5.89 21.84
C ALA A 15 -1.83 -5.44 22.89
N GLU A 16 -0.96 -6.34 23.37
CA GLU A 16 0.06 -6.05 24.38
C GLU A 16 1.28 -5.37 23.75
N SER A 17 1.74 -5.89 22.62
CA SER A 17 2.94 -5.41 21.91
C SER A 17 2.69 -4.14 21.09
N LEU A 18 1.45 -3.88 20.66
CA LEU A 18 1.08 -2.80 19.75
C LEU A 18 1.63 -1.41 20.14
N PRO A 19 1.51 -0.94 21.42
CA PRO A 19 2.03 0.38 21.78
C PRO A 19 3.53 0.51 21.59
N THR A 20 4.29 -0.54 21.93
CA THR A 20 5.75 -0.57 21.78
C THR A 20 6.17 -0.61 20.33
N ILE A 21 5.47 -1.41 19.51
CA ILE A 21 5.75 -1.54 18.08
C ILE A 21 5.44 -0.21 17.37
N ARG A 22 4.34 0.46 17.70
CA ARG A 22 4.02 1.80 17.17
C ARG A 22 5.12 2.83 17.48
N GLN A 23 5.67 2.82 18.70
CA GLN A 23 6.79 3.71 19.05
C GLN A 23 8.04 3.40 18.22
N LEU A 24 8.35 2.13 18.00
CA LEU A 24 9.47 1.72 17.16
C LEU A 24 9.30 2.21 15.73
N PHE A 25 8.13 2.00 15.11
CA PHE A 25 7.87 2.44 13.74
C PHE A 25 7.87 3.96 13.60
N ALA A 26 7.32 4.69 14.57
CA ALA A 26 7.38 6.15 14.59
C ALA A 26 8.83 6.66 14.69
N ALA A 27 9.70 5.99 15.47
CA ALA A 27 11.11 6.33 15.55
C ALA A 27 11.85 6.05 14.23
N LEU A 28 11.52 4.96 13.53
CA LEU A 28 12.07 4.64 12.19
C LEU A 28 11.61 5.65 11.14
N ALA A 29 10.34 6.06 11.18
CA ALA A 29 9.79 7.06 10.27
C ALA A 29 10.35 8.48 10.50
N ALA A 30 10.90 8.76 11.69
CA ALA A 30 11.56 10.04 12.02
C ALA A 30 12.95 10.20 11.38
N GLY A 31 13.29 9.42 10.37
CA GLY A 31 14.54 9.51 9.62
C GLY A 31 14.75 10.87 8.92
N PRO A 32 15.95 11.09 8.35
CA PRO A 32 16.25 12.34 7.65
C PRO A 32 15.37 12.51 6.41
N GLU A 33 15.17 13.76 6.00
CA GLU A 33 14.49 14.07 4.73
C GLU A 33 15.30 13.53 3.53
N PRO A 34 14.63 13.06 2.47
CA PRO A 34 15.29 12.56 1.27
C PRO A 34 16.10 13.68 0.56
N ASP A 35 17.40 13.48 0.40
CA ASP A 35 18.29 14.45 -0.25
C ASP A 35 17.84 14.82 -1.67
N GLY A 36 17.85 16.13 -1.99
CA GLY A 36 17.57 16.65 -3.33
C GLY A 36 16.12 16.57 -3.77
N LEU A 37 15.22 16.32 -2.83
CA LEU A 37 13.77 16.36 -3.06
C LEU A 37 13.12 17.41 -2.16
N ASP A 38 12.02 17.99 -2.63
CA ASP A 38 11.09 18.71 -1.79
C ASP A 38 10.19 17.68 -1.10
N ALA A 39 10.16 17.75 0.23
CA ALA A 39 9.28 16.96 1.06
C ALA A 39 8.39 17.92 1.86
N THR A 40 7.09 17.91 1.58
CA THR A 40 6.12 18.81 2.21
C THR A 40 4.99 18.02 2.85
N GLU A 41 4.38 18.59 3.88
CA GLU A 41 3.20 18.00 4.53
C GLU A 41 1.99 18.91 4.33
N HIS A 42 0.85 18.32 4.05
CA HIS A 42 -0.40 19.02 3.77
C HIS A 42 -1.52 18.44 4.63
N THR A 43 -2.17 19.27 5.41
CA THR A 43 -3.34 18.87 6.19
C THR A 43 -4.55 18.73 5.27
N VAL A 44 -5.09 17.52 5.20
CA VAL A 44 -6.31 17.19 4.42
C VAL A 44 -7.56 17.46 5.26
N ASP A 45 -7.52 17.01 6.52
CA ASP A 45 -8.60 17.18 7.49
C ASP A 45 -7.98 17.30 8.89
N GLU A 46 -8.00 18.52 9.44
CA GLU A 46 -7.42 18.81 10.75
C GLU A 46 -8.15 18.08 11.89
N ALA A 47 -9.48 17.99 11.81
CA ALA A 47 -10.28 17.36 12.85
C ALA A 47 -10.10 15.84 12.89
N ALA A 48 -9.86 15.22 11.75
CA ALA A 48 -9.57 13.79 11.61
C ALA A 48 -8.07 13.47 11.73
N GLY A 49 -7.18 14.47 11.68
CA GLY A 49 -5.74 14.28 11.69
C GLY A 49 -5.18 13.68 10.41
N ILE A 50 -5.89 13.82 9.28
CA ILE A 50 -5.43 13.30 7.99
C ILE A 50 -4.42 14.25 7.39
N VAL A 51 -3.22 13.72 7.12
CA VAL A 51 -2.10 14.46 6.52
C VAL A 51 -1.61 13.72 5.29
N LEU A 52 -1.19 14.46 4.28
CA LEU A 52 -0.45 13.95 3.13
C LEU A 52 0.99 14.42 3.20
N ARG A 53 1.91 13.49 2.98
CA ARG A 53 3.31 13.78 2.71
C ARG A 53 3.54 13.74 1.21
N VAL A 54 4.06 14.82 0.65
CA VAL A 54 4.30 14.95 -0.77
C VAL A 54 5.81 15.03 -1.02
N LEU A 55 6.31 14.10 -1.84
CA LEU A 55 7.70 14.06 -2.32
C LEU A 55 7.73 14.41 -3.80
N ARG A 56 8.59 15.34 -4.19
CA ARG A 56 8.82 15.72 -5.59
C ARG A 56 10.25 16.23 -5.79
N ARG A 57 10.72 16.30 -7.04
CA ARG A 57 11.97 16.98 -7.34
C ARG A 57 11.85 18.47 -7.04
N SER A 58 12.88 19.06 -6.46
CA SER A 58 12.94 20.49 -6.12
C SER A 58 12.96 21.40 -7.36
N GLU A 59 13.34 20.86 -8.51
CA GLU A 59 13.38 21.60 -9.76
C GLU A 59 11.95 21.87 -10.29
N THR A 60 11.72 23.09 -10.73
CA THR A 60 10.44 23.45 -11.39
C THR A 60 10.29 22.65 -12.67
N ALA A 61 9.23 21.84 -12.76
CA ALA A 61 8.94 21.10 -13.97
C ALA A 61 8.42 22.01 -15.08
N ALA A 62 8.76 21.69 -16.33
CA ALA A 62 8.23 22.39 -17.50
C ALA A 62 6.74 22.07 -17.76
N SER A 63 6.25 20.95 -17.21
CA SER A 63 4.87 20.47 -17.32
C SER A 63 4.46 19.72 -16.05
N PRO A 64 3.15 19.57 -15.77
CA PRO A 64 2.65 18.77 -14.66
C PRO A 64 3.17 17.33 -14.72
N ARG A 65 3.52 16.78 -13.55
CA ARG A 65 4.11 15.45 -13.38
C ARG A 65 3.04 14.38 -13.12
N PRO A 66 3.26 13.13 -13.50
CA PRO A 66 2.41 12.03 -13.03
C PRO A 66 2.53 11.87 -11.51
N CYS A 67 1.53 11.24 -10.90
CA CYS A 67 1.48 11.04 -9.45
C CYS A 67 1.23 9.59 -9.07
N VAL A 68 1.95 9.14 -8.03
CA VAL A 68 1.63 7.93 -7.27
C VAL A 68 1.03 8.35 -5.94
N TYR A 69 -0.23 8.04 -5.72
CA TYR A 69 -0.85 8.13 -4.41
C TYR A 69 -0.53 6.85 -3.62
N TRP A 70 0.25 7.00 -2.53
CA TRP A 70 0.79 5.88 -1.77
C TRP A 70 0.06 5.68 -0.45
N ILE A 71 -0.24 4.41 -0.13
CA ILE A 71 -0.87 3.99 1.12
C ILE A 71 0.09 3.02 1.83
N HIS A 72 0.59 3.42 3.01
CA HIS A 72 1.57 2.64 3.76
C HIS A 72 1.00 1.34 4.33
N GLY A 73 1.88 0.37 4.60
CA GLY A 73 1.57 -0.90 5.24
C GLY A 73 1.39 -0.82 6.76
N GLY A 74 1.44 -1.98 7.41
CA GLY A 74 1.42 -2.11 8.86
C GLY A 74 0.17 -2.76 9.44
N GLY A 75 -0.46 -3.69 8.70
CA GLY A 75 -1.58 -4.52 9.18
C GLY A 75 -2.79 -3.71 9.64
N TYR A 76 -2.99 -2.50 9.14
CA TYR A 76 -4.00 -1.51 9.53
C TYR A 76 -3.81 -0.93 10.95
N VAL A 77 -2.83 -1.40 11.73
CA VAL A 77 -2.67 -1.08 13.16
C VAL A 77 -1.37 -0.33 13.48
N ILE A 78 -0.40 -0.34 12.59
CA ILE A 78 0.87 0.39 12.67
C ILE A 78 1.16 1.09 11.35
N GLY A 79 2.13 1.98 11.34
CA GLY A 79 2.60 2.67 10.13
C GLY A 79 2.59 4.18 10.28
N ASP A 80 3.20 4.82 9.31
CA ASP A 80 3.34 6.27 9.20
C ASP A 80 3.58 6.63 7.74
N ARG A 81 3.11 7.78 7.28
CA ARG A 81 3.25 8.30 5.92
C ARG A 81 4.69 8.40 5.41
N ARG A 82 5.69 8.39 6.32
CA ARG A 82 7.12 8.51 6.02
C ARG A 82 7.84 7.16 5.94
N MET A 83 7.15 6.08 6.31
CA MET A 83 7.76 4.75 6.49
C MET A 83 8.49 4.25 5.24
N ASP A 84 7.99 4.62 4.06
CA ASP A 84 8.50 4.19 2.76
C ASP A 84 9.31 5.27 2.02
N ASP A 85 9.66 6.40 2.66
CA ASP A 85 10.30 7.57 2.04
C ASP A 85 11.55 7.21 1.21
N VAL A 86 12.39 6.31 1.71
CA VAL A 86 13.62 5.91 1.01
C VAL A 86 13.30 5.30 -0.37
N ARG A 87 12.32 4.42 -0.42
CA ARG A 87 11.86 3.75 -1.64
C ARG A 87 11.13 4.72 -2.56
N LEU A 88 10.20 5.47 -2.01
CA LEU A 88 9.40 6.43 -2.76
C LEU A 88 10.25 7.56 -3.36
N ALA A 89 11.27 8.01 -2.64
CA ALA A 89 12.25 8.96 -3.16
C ALA A 89 13.03 8.41 -4.37
N ALA A 90 13.34 7.11 -4.39
CA ALA A 90 13.95 6.48 -5.56
C ALA A 90 13.02 6.51 -6.78
N TRP A 91 11.71 6.28 -6.59
CA TRP A 91 10.71 6.40 -7.67
C TRP A 91 10.60 7.83 -8.19
N VAL A 92 10.54 8.83 -7.29
CA VAL A 92 10.54 10.25 -7.67
C VAL A 92 11.75 10.60 -8.54
N ARG A 93 12.95 10.11 -8.18
CA ARG A 93 14.17 10.36 -8.96
C ARG A 93 14.18 9.66 -10.31
N ALA A 94 13.69 8.41 -10.36
CA ALA A 94 13.72 7.58 -11.57
C ALA A 94 12.67 7.94 -12.61
N LEU A 95 11.51 8.46 -12.17
CA LEU A 95 10.32 8.66 -13.00
C LEU A 95 9.94 10.14 -13.18
N ASP A 96 10.59 11.06 -12.46
CA ASP A 96 10.19 12.47 -12.38
C ASP A 96 8.69 12.63 -12.06
N CYS A 97 8.20 11.83 -11.11
CA CYS A 97 6.82 11.86 -10.64
C CYS A 97 6.70 12.59 -9.30
N VAL A 98 5.48 12.86 -8.89
CA VAL A 98 5.12 13.23 -7.52
C VAL A 98 4.66 11.98 -6.78
N VAL A 99 5.03 11.84 -5.52
CA VAL A 99 4.44 10.83 -4.63
C VAL A 99 3.68 11.54 -3.52
N ALA A 100 2.45 11.14 -3.28
CA ALA A 100 1.62 11.64 -2.19
C ALA A 100 1.26 10.48 -1.25
N SER A 101 1.91 10.40 -0.09
CA SER A 101 1.71 9.35 0.91
C SER A 101 0.73 9.83 1.99
N VAL A 102 -0.32 9.04 2.24
CA VAL A 102 -1.38 9.40 3.19
C VAL A 102 -1.11 8.85 4.59
N GLU A 103 -1.33 9.71 5.60
CA GLU A 103 -1.52 9.31 6.99
C GLU A 103 -3.00 9.02 7.21
N TYR A 104 -3.37 7.77 7.28
CA TYR A 104 -4.74 7.35 7.60
C TYR A 104 -4.84 6.92 9.07
N ARG A 105 -6.01 7.08 9.69
CA ARG A 105 -6.23 6.68 11.08
C ARG A 105 -6.18 5.17 11.24
N LEU A 106 -5.48 4.71 12.26
CA LEU A 106 -5.18 3.30 12.49
C LEU A 106 -6.24 2.62 13.38
N SER A 107 -6.39 1.33 13.16
CA SER A 107 -7.16 0.42 14.01
C SER A 107 -6.28 -0.06 15.21
N PRO A 108 -6.89 -0.49 16.31
CA PRO A 108 -8.30 -0.71 16.56
C PRO A 108 -9.09 0.55 16.91
N GLU A 109 -8.44 1.70 17.13
CA GLU A 109 -9.09 2.94 17.53
C GLU A 109 -10.07 3.44 16.47
N HIS A 110 -9.74 3.20 15.20
CA HIS A 110 -10.54 3.60 14.04
C HIS A 110 -10.71 2.41 13.08
N PRO A 111 -11.66 1.50 13.35
CA PRO A 111 -11.91 0.36 12.47
C PRO A 111 -12.56 0.78 11.15
N PHE A 112 -12.77 -0.19 10.26
CA PHE A 112 -13.52 0.00 9.02
C PHE A 112 -14.88 0.69 9.29
N PRO A 113 -15.29 1.68 8.47
CA PRO A 113 -14.66 2.09 7.20
C PRO A 113 -13.60 3.19 7.32
N THR A 114 -13.24 3.64 8.53
CA THR A 114 -12.43 4.85 8.76
C THR A 114 -11.11 4.88 7.98
N PRO A 115 -10.23 3.85 8.00
CA PRO A 115 -8.98 3.91 7.24
C PRO A 115 -9.20 4.07 5.73
N LEU A 116 -10.20 3.39 5.19
CA LEU A 116 -10.53 3.48 3.76
C LEU A 116 -11.14 4.85 3.40
N ASP A 117 -11.98 5.42 4.27
CA ASP A 117 -12.55 6.76 4.09
C ASP A 117 -11.46 7.84 4.10
N ASP A 118 -10.45 7.69 4.97
CA ASP A 118 -9.32 8.60 5.05
C ASP A 118 -8.45 8.53 3.79
N CYS A 119 -8.21 7.33 3.27
CA CYS A 119 -7.52 7.14 1.99
C CYS A 119 -8.29 7.78 0.83
N GLU A 120 -9.61 7.64 0.78
CA GLU A 120 -10.42 8.30 -0.25
C GLU A 120 -10.38 9.84 -0.13
N ARG A 121 -10.49 10.38 1.09
CA ARG A 121 -10.37 11.82 1.33
C ARG A 121 -9.02 12.37 0.88
N GLY A 122 -7.93 11.67 1.21
CA GLY A 122 -6.59 12.03 0.76
C GLY A 122 -6.47 12.04 -0.76
N LEU A 123 -6.98 11.01 -1.46
CA LEU A 123 -6.97 10.95 -2.91
C LEU A 123 -7.80 12.08 -3.55
N ARG A 124 -8.99 12.37 -3.02
CA ARG A 124 -9.83 13.51 -3.47
C ARG A 124 -9.12 14.84 -3.25
N TRP A 125 -8.42 15.00 -2.14
CA TRP A 125 -7.64 16.19 -1.87
C TRP A 125 -6.49 16.36 -2.87
N VAL A 126 -5.75 15.30 -3.22
CA VAL A 126 -4.72 15.32 -4.27
C VAL A 126 -5.28 15.77 -5.61
N HIS A 127 -6.44 15.24 -6.02
CA HIS A 127 -7.11 15.65 -7.24
C HIS A 127 -7.51 17.15 -7.23
N ALA A 128 -8.04 17.63 -6.09
CA ALA A 128 -8.47 19.03 -5.94
C ALA A 128 -7.31 20.03 -5.93
N HIS A 129 -6.10 19.61 -5.52
CA HIS A 129 -4.91 20.47 -5.40
C HIS A 129 -3.82 20.09 -6.42
N ALA A 130 -4.17 19.34 -7.47
CA ALA A 130 -3.22 18.84 -8.46
C ALA A 130 -2.37 19.96 -9.08
N ASP A 131 -2.99 21.09 -9.44
CA ASP A 131 -2.29 22.26 -10.01
C ASP A 131 -1.25 22.83 -9.05
N GLU A 132 -1.59 22.98 -7.75
CA GLU A 132 -0.69 23.51 -6.72
C GLU A 132 0.50 22.57 -6.46
N LEU A 133 0.26 21.27 -6.57
CA LEU A 133 1.28 20.23 -6.40
C LEU A 133 2.10 20.01 -7.67
N GLY A 134 1.71 20.57 -8.80
CA GLY A 134 2.33 20.34 -10.10
C GLY A 134 2.05 18.94 -10.64
N ILE A 135 0.89 18.38 -10.33
CA ILE A 135 0.43 17.04 -10.72
C ILE A 135 -0.44 17.13 -11.98
N ASP A 136 -0.21 16.19 -12.90
CA ASP A 136 -1.13 15.95 -14.01
C ASP A 136 -2.30 15.08 -13.52
N ILE A 137 -3.47 15.68 -13.42
CA ILE A 137 -4.69 15.05 -12.93
C ILE A 137 -5.11 13.82 -13.78
N ALA A 138 -4.69 13.77 -15.04
CA ALA A 138 -4.97 12.64 -15.92
C ALA A 138 -4.00 11.46 -15.70
N ARG A 139 -2.95 11.64 -14.89
CA ARG A 139 -1.91 10.63 -14.65
C ARG A 139 -1.68 10.36 -13.17
N ILE A 140 -2.76 10.17 -12.40
CA ILE A 140 -2.73 9.77 -11.00
C ILE A 140 -3.02 8.27 -10.89
N GLY A 141 -2.10 7.50 -10.30
CA GLY A 141 -2.30 6.10 -9.94
C GLY A 141 -2.24 5.91 -8.43
N ILE A 142 -2.81 4.81 -7.96
CA ILE A 142 -2.83 4.44 -6.53
C ILE A 142 -1.94 3.23 -6.28
N ALA A 143 -1.25 3.22 -5.15
CA ALA A 143 -0.30 2.17 -4.81
C ALA A 143 -0.25 1.95 -3.30
N GLY A 144 0.12 0.75 -2.87
CA GLY A 144 0.30 0.50 -1.44
C GLY A 144 0.93 -0.85 -1.14
N LEU A 145 1.49 -0.94 0.06
CA LEU A 145 2.18 -2.12 0.58
C LEU A 145 1.31 -2.80 1.65
N SER A 146 1.19 -4.14 1.62
CA SER A 146 0.57 -4.94 2.69
C SER A 146 -0.87 -4.50 2.98
N ALA A 147 -1.18 -4.06 4.21
CA ALA A 147 -2.48 -3.45 4.54
C ALA A 147 -2.80 -2.24 3.65
N GLY A 148 -1.80 -1.42 3.31
CA GLY A 148 -1.95 -0.34 2.33
C GLY A 148 -2.24 -0.85 0.93
N GLY A 149 -1.71 -2.01 0.53
CA GLY A 149 -2.08 -2.72 -0.69
C GLY A 149 -3.54 -3.18 -0.67
N GLY A 150 -4.01 -3.68 0.48
CA GLY A 150 -5.43 -4.00 0.71
C GLY A 150 -6.33 -2.77 0.59
N LEU A 151 -5.95 -1.65 1.26
CA LEU A 151 -6.67 -0.37 1.13
C LEU A 151 -6.64 0.17 -0.30
N THR A 152 -5.54 -0.02 -1.03
CA THR A 152 -5.43 0.36 -2.44
C THR A 152 -6.42 -0.41 -3.30
N ALA A 153 -6.51 -1.74 -3.14
CA ALA A 153 -7.47 -2.57 -3.85
C ALA A 153 -8.93 -2.19 -3.49
N ALA A 154 -9.20 -1.95 -2.20
CA ALA A 154 -10.50 -1.49 -1.73
C ALA A 154 -10.88 -0.11 -2.29
N LEU A 155 -9.93 0.82 -2.32
CA LEU A 155 -10.11 2.16 -2.87
C LEU A 155 -10.39 2.11 -4.38
N ALA A 156 -9.65 1.29 -5.14
CA ALA A 156 -9.92 1.06 -6.56
C ALA A 156 -11.33 0.54 -6.80
N GLN A 157 -11.79 -0.42 -5.99
CA GLN A 157 -13.16 -0.96 -6.08
C GLN A 157 -14.20 0.11 -5.76
N ARG A 158 -13.97 0.93 -4.72
CA ARG A 158 -14.89 1.98 -4.25
C ARG A 158 -15.04 3.13 -5.24
N THR A 159 -13.92 3.52 -5.86
CA THR A 159 -13.89 4.66 -6.81
C THR A 159 -14.14 4.25 -8.24
N LYS A 160 -14.38 2.96 -8.50
CA LYS A 160 -14.67 2.43 -9.82
C LYS A 160 -15.83 3.17 -10.48
N GLY A 161 -15.56 3.80 -11.66
CA GLY A 161 -16.55 4.54 -12.42
C GLY A 161 -16.80 5.98 -11.93
N ASP A 162 -16.14 6.44 -10.87
CA ASP A 162 -16.18 7.86 -10.47
C ASP A 162 -15.30 8.69 -11.42
N THR A 163 -15.93 9.34 -12.39
CA THR A 163 -15.23 10.17 -13.38
C THR A 163 -14.63 11.45 -12.80
N SER A 164 -15.02 11.84 -11.58
CA SER A 164 -14.42 12.96 -10.86
C SER A 164 -13.12 12.59 -10.16
N LEU A 165 -12.81 11.30 -10.09
CA LEU A 165 -11.64 10.77 -9.41
C LEU A 165 -10.92 9.70 -10.28
N PRO A 166 -10.44 10.09 -11.47
CA PRO A 166 -9.81 9.14 -12.38
C PRO A 166 -8.52 8.56 -11.78
N VAL A 167 -8.41 7.24 -11.81
CA VAL A 167 -7.22 6.48 -11.40
C VAL A 167 -6.75 5.66 -12.57
N ILE A 168 -5.48 5.86 -13.01
CA ILE A 168 -4.96 5.21 -14.21
C ILE A 168 -4.37 3.83 -13.97
N PHE A 169 -4.01 3.49 -12.73
CA PHE A 169 -3.51 2.17 -12.32
C PHE A 169 -3.67 1.93 -10.83
N GLN A 170 -3.59 0.65 -10.43
CA GLN A 170 -3.32 0.25 -9.05
C GLN A 170 -2.07 -0.64 -8.96
N LEU A 171 -1.20 -0.39 -7.97
CA LEU A 171 -0.03 -1.20 -7.65
C LEU A 171 -0.21 -1.80 -6.26
N LEU A 172 -0.21 -3.11 -6.17
CA LEU A 172 -0.47 -3.89 -4.96
C LEU A 172 0.80 -4.65 -4.58
N ASP A 173 1.53 -4.15 -3.57
CA ASP A 173 2.76 -4.77 -3.11
C ASP A 173 2.48 -5.68 -1.91
N SER A 174 2.61 -6.99 -2.07
CA SER A 174 2.31 -7.99 -1.04
C SER A 174 0.99 -7.69 -0.30
N PRO A 175 -0.13 -7.45 -1.03
CA PRO A 175 -1.32 -6.86 -0.46
C PRO A 175 -2.04 -7.77 0.52
N MET A 176 -2.56 -7.21 1.61
CA MET A 176 -3.40 -7.91 2.59
C MET A 176 -4.86 -7.89 2.10
N LEU A 177 -5.32 -8.99 1.46
CA LEU A 177 -6.57 -9.03 0.68
C LEU A 177 -7.68 -9.86 1.30
N ASP A 178 -7.37 -10.94 2.04
CA ASP A 178 -8.33 -11.93 2.51
C ASP A 178 -8.25 -12.14 4.04
N ASP A 179 -9.32 -11.79 4.74
CA ASP A 179 -9.42 -11.91 6.20
C ASP A 179 -9.53 -13.35 6.72
N ARG A 180 -9.83 -14.32 5.84
CA ARG A 180 -10.20 -15.69 6.24
C ARG A 180 -9.04 -16.60 6.61
N GLN A 181 -7.83 -16.32 6.12
CA GLN A 181 -6.63 -17.16 6.32
C GLN A 181 -6.87 -18.65 5.96
N VAL A 182 -7.44 -18.89 4.79
CA VAL A 182 -7.84 -20.23 4.36
C VAL A 182 -6.87 -20.89 3.39
N THR A 183 -5.90 -20.15 2.88
CA THR A 183 -4.92 -20.62 1.89
C THR A 183 -3.78 -21.44 2.54
N PRO A 184 -3.07 -22.29 1.80
CA PRO A 184 -1.87 -22.95 2.30
C PRO A 184 -0.81 -21.97 2.79
N SER A 185 -0.51 -20.89 2.04
CA SER A 185 0.49 -19.90 2.46
C SER A 185 0.10 -19.19 3.75
N SER A 186 -1.16 -18.78 3.92
CA SER A 186 -1.64 -18.07 5.12
C SER A 186 -1.67 -18.94 6.39
N ARG A 187 -1.55 -20.27 6.24
CA ARG A 187 -1.53 -21.25 7.33
C ARG A 187 -0.13 -21.77 7.66
N ALA A 188 0.90 -21.29 6.95
CA ALA A 188 2.27 -21.74 7.17
C ALA A 188 2.78 -21.32 8.56
N ASP A 189 3.57 -22.19 9.19
CA ASP A 189 4.12 -21.95 10.53
C ASP A 189 5.50 -21.26 10.49
N TRP A 190 6.07 -21.07 9.30
CA TRP A 190 7.42 -20.53 9.09
C TRP A 190 7.43 -19.06 8.63
N LEU A 191 6.30 -18.35 8.75
CA LEU A 191 6.17 -16.97 8.27
C LEU A 191 7.09 -16.02 9.05
N ALA A 192 7.94 -15.32 8.33
CA ALA A 192 8.78 -14.25 8.86
C ALA A 192 8.13 -12.87 8.61
N VAL A 193 8.48 -11.88 9.42
CA VAL A 193 8.04 -10.47 9.35
C VAL A 193 6.58 -10.29 9.77
N TRP A 194 5.64 -10.96 9.12
CA TRP A 194 4.21 -10.86 9.44
C TRP A 194 3.64 -12.24 9.74
N SER A 195 3.48 -12.53 11.03
CA SER A 195 3.02 -13.82 11.49
C SER A 195 1.51 -14.02 11.27
N ARG A 196 1.07 -15.27 11.33
CA ARG A 196 -0.35 -15.62 11.26
C ARG A 196 -1.16 -14.96 12.38
N ASP A 197 -0.59 -14.83 13.58
CA ASP A 197 -1.26 -14.21 14.72
C ASP A 197 -1.34 -12.70 14.58
N SER A 198 -0.26 -12.07 14.09
CA SER A 198 -0.28 -10.64 13.70
C SER A 198 -1.35 -10.37 12.63
N ASN A 199 -1.45 -11.25 11.64
CA ASN A 199 -2.47 -11.12 10.59
C ASN A 199 -3.90 -11.22 11.13
N ARG A 200 -4.14 -12.17 12.05
CA ARG A 200 -5.44 -12.29 12.72
C ARG A 200 -5.78 -11.06 13.54
N PHE A 201 -4.79 -10.54 14.29
CA PHE A 201 -4.96 -9.33 15.08
C PHE A 201 -5.23 -8.10 14.21
N GLY A 202 -4.47 -7.93 13.11
CA GLY A 202 -4.65 -6.83 12.17
C GLY A 202 -6.05 -6.82 11.54
N TRP A 203 -6.49 -7.95 10.99
CA TRP A 203 -7.84 -8.08 10.44
C TRP A 203 -8.94 -7.88 11.48
N ALA A 204 -8.80 -8.46 12.68
CA ALA A 204 -9.79 -8.28 13.75
C ALA A 204 -9.89 -6.82 14.18
N SER A 205 -8.76 -6.13 14.29
CA SER A 205 -8.71 -4.70 14.62
C SER A 205 -9.36 -3.83 13.53
N TYR A 206 -9.05 -4.12 12.25
CA TYR A 206 -9.59 -3.37 11.12
C TYR A 206 -11.08 -3.58 10.92
N LEU A 207 -11.53 -4.83 10.98
CA LEU A 207 -12.95 -5.16 10.76
C LEU A 207 -13.84 -4.83 11.95
N GLY A 208 -13.28 -4.72 13.17
CA GLY A 208 -14.03 -4.41 14.37
C GLY A 208 -15.20 -5.39 14.59
N GLU A 209 -16.42 -4.88 14.68
CA GLU A 209 -17.65 -5.69 14.89
C GLU A 209 -17.96 -6.65 13.73
N HIS A 210 -17.39 -6.44 12.55
CA HIS A 210 -17.55 -7.31 11.39
C HIS A 210 -16.57 -8.48 11.37
N SER A 211 -15.61 -8.54 12.31
CA SER A 211 -14.60 -9.60 12.35
C SER A 211 -15.25 -10.97 12.50
N GLY A 212 -14.89 -11.90 11.59
CA GLY A 212 -15.44 -13.26 11.56
C GLY A 212 -16.86 -13.38 10.98
N ALA A 213 -17.47 -12.31 10.51
CA ALA A 213 -18.78 -12.37 9.88
C ALA A 213 -18.72 -13.10 8.53
N GLU A 214 -19.78 -13.83 8.21
CA GLU A 214 -19.92 -14.51 6.92
C GLU A 214 -20.07 -13.48 5.77
N THR A 215 -20.87 -12.44 6.01
CA THR A 215 -21.08 -11.34 5.06
C THR A 215 -20.31 -10.10 5.50
N MET A 216 -19.50 -9.55 4.62
CA MET A 216 -18.73 -8.32 4.87
C MET A 216 -19.40 -7.10 4.26
N PRO A 217 -19.22 -5.92 4.88
CA PRO A 217 -19.53 -4.66 4.22
C PRO A 217 -18.77 -4.55 2.90
N GLU A 218 -19.38 -3.86 1.95
CA GLU A 218 -18.78 -3.61 0.65
C GLU A 218 -17.41 -2.90 0.81
N HIS A 219 -16.41 -3.34 0.07
CA HIS A 219 -15.02 -2.85 0.10
C HIS A 219 -14.24 -3.09 1.39
N ALA A 220 -14.79 -3.76 2.40
CA ALA A 220 -14.05 -4.06 3.64
C ALA A 220 -12.91 -5.09 3.38
N VAL A 221 -13.16 -6.06 2.52
CA VAL A 221 -12.24 -7.16 2.22
C VAL A 221 -12.16 -7.36 0.70
N PRO A 222 -11.10 -6.87 0.03
CA PRO A 222 -11.02 -6.84 -1.44
C PRO A 222 -11.18 -8.21 -2.10
N ALA A 223 -10.64 -9.28 -1.51
CA ALA A 223 -10.74 -10.63 -2.05
C ALA A 223 -12.17 -11.18 -2.04
N ARG A 224 -13.08 -10.64 -1.22
CA ARG A 224 -14.50 -11.07 -1.19
C ARG A 224 -15.36 -10.39 -2.25
N ALA A 225 -14.86 -9.38 -2.96
CA ALA A 225 -15.60 -8.76 -4.06
C ALA A 225 -15.87 -9.79 -5.17
N THR A 226 -17.09 -9.82 -5.67
CA THR A 226 -17.53 -10.76 -6.73
C THR A 226 -17.38 -10.17 -8.12
N ASP A 227 -17.39 -8.84 -8.27
CA ASP A 227 -17.21 -8.13 -9.54
C ASP A 227 -15.95 -7.25 -9.50
N LEU A 228 -14.96 -7.64 -10.30
CA LEU A 228 -13.71 -6.90 -10.47
C LEU A 228 -13.62 -6.21 -11.86
N THR A 229 -14.71 -6.20 -12.64
CA THR A 229 -14.71 -5.55 -13.96
C THR A 229 -14.54 -4.03 -13.83
N GLY A 230 -13.92 -3.39 -14.82
CA GLY A 230 -13.76 -1.93 -14.86
C GLY A 230 -12.75 -1.35 -13.87
N LEU A 231 -11.99 -2.19 -13.16
CA LEU A 231 -10.85 -1.73 -12.36
C LEU A 231 -9.69 -1.26 -13.25
N PRO A 232 -8.79 -0.40 -12.77
CA PRO A 232 -7.66 0.05 -13.57
C PRO A 232 -6.62 -1.05 -13.78
N PRO A 233 -5.71 -0.92 -14.78
CA PRO A 233 -4.54 -1.77 -14.94
C PRO A 233 -3.81 -2.00 -13.63
N THR A 234 -3.40 -3.25 -13.38
CA THR A 234 -2.91 -3.66 -12.06
C THR A 234 -1.53 -4.30 -12.15
N LEU A 235 -0.63 -3.93 -11.23
CA LEU A 235 0.57 -4.70 -10.90
C LEU A 235 0.40 -5.31 -9.51
N VAL A 236 0.66 -6.61 -9.39
CA VAL A 236 0.70 -7.33 -8.11
C VAL A 236 2.11 -7.88 -7.90
N LEU A 237 2.72 -7.58 -6.75
CA LEU A 237 3.97 -8.19 -6.30
C LEU A 237 3.64 -9.15 -5.15
N ALA A 238 4.14 -10.37 -5.21
CA ALA A 238 3.93 -11.37 -4.17
C ALA A 238 5.25 -11.99 -3.74
N GLY A 239 5.47 -12.11 -2.44
CA GLY A 239 6.60 -12.85 -1.89
C GLY A 239 6.31 -14.35 -1.89
N GLY A 240 7.19 -15.18 -2.50
CA GLY A 240 7.01 -16.63 -2.55
C GLY A 240 7.13 -17.34 -1.20
N ALA A 241 7.57 -16.64 -0.15
CA ALA A 241 7.60 -17.10 1.25
C ALA A 241 6.76 -16.18 2.16
N ASP A 242 5.74 -15.53 1.59
CA ASP A 242 4.77 -14.68 2.27
C ASP A 242 3.48 -15.46 2.57
N GLY A 243 2.86 -15.19 3.70
CA GLY A 243 1.53 -15.69 4.03
C GLY A 243 0.43 -15.25 3.06
N PHE A 244 0.63 -14.13 2.36
CA PHE A 244 -0.32 -13.57 1.40
C PHE A 244 -0.13 -14.11 -0.04
N CYS A 245 0.92 -14.90 -0.30
CA CYS A 245 1.27 -15.33 -1.65
C CYS A 245 0.10 -15.95 -2.42
N ASP A 246 -0.64 -16.87 -1.82
CA ASP A 246 -1.73 -17.57 -2.51
C ASP A 246 -2.91 -16.63 -2.80
N GLU A 247 -3.27 -15.75 -1.86
CA GLU A 247 -4.38 -14.80 -2.04
C GLU A 247 -4.03 -13.73 -3.08
N ASP A 248 -2.78 -13.29 -3.12
CA ASP A 248 -2.27 -12.33 -4.12
C ASP A 248 -2.34 -12.91 -5.53
N VAL A 249 -1.86 -14.16 -5.69
CA VAL A 249 -1.91 -14.89 -6.96
C VAL A 249 -3.35 -15.11 -7.42
N GLU A 250 -4.24 -15.51 -6.51
CA GLU A 250 -5.65 -15.72 -6.83
C GLU A 250 -6.33 -14.41 -7.22
N TYR A 251 -6.08 -13.33 -6.49
CA TYR A 251 -6.66 -12.03 -6.79
C TYR A 251 -6.19 -11.50 -8.16
N ALA A 252 -4.89 -11.59 -8.47
CA ALA A 252 -4.33 -11.25 -9.78
C ALA A 252 -4.97 -12.09 -10.91
N THR A 253 -5.16 -13.39 -10.66
CA THR A 253 -5.82 -14.29 -11.62
C THR A 253 -7.27 -13.88 -11.87
N ARG A 254 -8.01 -13.49 -10.83
CA ARG A 254 -9.40 -13.01 -10.94
C ARG A 254 -9.48 -11.68 -11.67
N LEU A 255 -8.58 -10.74 -11.41
CA LEU A 255 -8.48 -9.49 -12.15
C LEU A 255 -8.31 -9.75 -13.65
N ASN A 256 -7.35 -10.62 -14.02
CA ASN A 256 -7.11 -10.97 -15.43
C ASN A 256 -8.34 -11.61 -16.07
N ARG A 257 -9.02 -12.55 -15.39
CA ARG A 257 -10.29 -13.17 -15.86
C ARG A 257 -11.43 -12.15 -16.01
N SER A 258 -11.40 -11.07 -15.25
CA SER A 258 -12.35 -9.96 -15.34
C SER A 258 -12.00 -8.95 -16.45
N GLY A 259 -10.98 -9.23 -17.27
CA GLY A 259 -10.54 -8.39 -18.39
C GLY A 259 -9.66 -7.22 -17.99
N ILE A 260 -9.13 -7.20 -16.75
CA ILE A 260 -8.21 -6.16 -16.30
C ILE A 260 -6.78 -6.51 -16.72
N PRO A 261 -6.05 -5.61 -17.42
CA PRO A 261 -4.63 -5.79 -17.71
C PRO A 261 -3.86 -5.94 -16.40
N THR A 262 -3.40 -7.17 -16.11
CA THR A 262 -2.77 -7.49 -14.83
C THR A 262 -1.39 -8.09 -15.07
N GLU A 263 -0.38 -7.50 -14.41
CA GLU A 263 0.97 -8.03 -14.32
C GLU A 263 1.17 -8.58 -12.91
N LEU A 264 1.71 -9.80 -12.79
CA LEU A 264 1.96 -10.47 -11.51
C LEU A 264 3.41 -10.92 -11.44
N HIS A 265 4.12 -10.53 -10.39
CA HIS A 265 5.46 -11.01 -10.08
C HIS A 265 5.47 -11.78 -8.77
N VAL A 266 5.90 -13.05 -8.81
CA VAL A 266 6.14 -13.84 -7.61
C VAL A 266 7.64 -13.99 -7.40
N TYR A 267 8.16 -13.44 -6.29
CA TYR A 267 9.60 -13.44 -6.00
C TYR A 267 9.96 -14.65 -5.13
N PRO A 268 10.71 -15.65 -5.65
CA PRO A 268 10.99 -16.89 -4.95
C PRO A 268 11.72 -16.66 -3.61
N GLY A 269 11.17 -17.21 -2.50
CA GLY A 269 11.76 -17.11 -1.18
C GLY A 269 11.71 -15.71 -0.53
N ALA A 270 11.04 -14.76 -1.16
CA ALA A 270 10.82 -13.45 -0.57
C ALA A 270 9.79 -13.53 0.55
N PRO A 271 10.07 -13.03 1.77
CA PRO A 271 9.12 -12.95 2.86
C PRO A 271 8.16 -11.78 2.68
N HIS A 272 7.18 -11.64 3.57
CA HIS A 272 6.30 -10.48 3.62
C HIS A 272 7.10 -9.17 3.68
N GLY A 273 6.67 -8.15 2.91
CA GLY A 273 7.28 -6.82 2.92
C GLY A 273 8.76 -6.81 2.47
N PHE A 274 9.21 -7.80 1.70
CA PHE A 274 10.61 -7.93 1.27
C PHE A 274 11.14 -6.69 0.54
N THR A 275 10.28 -5.90 -0.05
CA THR A 275 10.60 -4.63 -0.72
C THR A 275 11.08 -3.54 0.24
N MET A 276 10.81 -3.68 1.54
CA MET A 276 11.28 -2.77 2.60
C MET A 276 12.73 -3.04 3.05
N PHE A 277 13.42 -4.05 2.49
CA PHE A 277 14.79 -4.40 2.88
C PHE A 277 15.80 -3.87 1.86
N PRO A 278 16.27 -2.62 1.98
CA PRO A 278 17.22 -2.03 1.04
C PRO A 278 18.53 -2.82 1.02
N GLY A 279 19.14 -2.92 -0.18
CA GLY A 279 20.37 -3.71 -0.39
C GLY A 279 20.15 -5.21 -0.55
N SER A 280 18.90 -5.69 -0.47
CA SER A 280 18.55 -7.06 -0.84
C SER A 280 18.33 -7.14 -2.35
N SER A 281 18.94 -8.13 -3.02
CA SER A 281 18.80 -8.32 -4.47
C SER A 281 17.35 -8.52 -4.91
N LEU A 282 16.50 -9.09 -4.05
CA LEU A 282 15.07 -9.26 -4.32
C LEU A 282 14.33 -7.92 -4.28
N ALA A 283 14.61 -7.07 -3.28
CA ALA A 283 14.02 -5.74 -3.21
C ALA A 283 14.45 -4.87 -4.41
N GLU A 284 15.75 -4.89 -4.74
CA GLU A 284 16.27 -4.17 -5.90
C GLU A 284 15.66 -4.66 -7.23
N GLN A 285 15.41 -5.97 -7.35
CA GLN A 285 14.74 -6.51 -8.54
C GLN A 285 13.29 -6.02 -8.60
N ALA A 286 12.56 -6.11 -7.48
CA ALA A 286 11.17 -5.64 -7.41
C ALA A 286 11.06 -4.14 -7.71
N ASP A 287 11.99 -3.32 -7.21
CA ASP A 287 11.98 -1.88 -7.51
C ASP A 287 12.25 -1.59 -8.99
N ARG A 288 13.14 -2.35 -9.65
CA ARG A 288 13.33 -2.23 -11.11
C ARG A 288 12.05 -2.58 -11.87
N ASP A 289 11.41 -3.69 -11.51
CA ASP A 289 10.18 -4.16 -12.16
C ASP A 289 9.05 -3.13 -11.96
N VAL A 290 8.92 -2.56 -10.77
CA VAL A 290 7.95 -1.50 -10.45
C VAL A 290 8.21 -0.24 -11.26
N ILE A 291 9.46 0.27 -11.26
CA ILE A 291 9.83 1.49 -11.99
C ILE A 291 9.56 1.33 -13.49
N ASP A 292 9.90 0.18 -14.06
CA ASP A 292 9.67 -0.08 -15.47
C ASP A 292 8.17 -0.22 -15.79
N TRP A 293 7.38 -0.80 -14.87
CA TRP A 293 5.94 -0.87 -15.03
C TRP A 293 5.28 0.50 -14.91
N LEU A 294 5.63 1.30 -13.88
CA LEU A 294 5.10 2.66 -13.67
C LEU A 294 5.42 3.56 -14.86
N ARG A 295 6.63 3.48 -15.43
CA ARG A 295 7.01 4.23 -16.64
C ARG A 295 6.06 3.94 -17.79
N ARG A 296 5.73 2.66 -18.03
CA ARG A 296 4.77 2.26 -19.06
C ARG A 296 3.35 2.79 -18.80
N GLN A 297 2.95 2.94 -17.52
CA GLN A 297 1.63 3.50 -17.21
C GLN A 297 1.58 5.02 -17.42
N PHE A 298 2.66 5.72 -17.09
CA PHE A 298 2.72 7.18 -17.25
C PHE A 298 2.88 7.65 -18.71
N GLU A 299 3.29 6.77 -19.61
CA GLU A 299 3.44 7.04 -21.06
C GLU A 299 2.16 6.78 -21.87
N ARG A 300 1.13 6.21 -21.26
CA ARG A 300 -0.17 5.95 -21.91
C ARG A 300 -1.04 7.20 -21.97
#